data_f224c79142a368cce27bf4814a9d76f5
#
_entry.id   f224c79142a368cce27bf4814a9d76f5
#
_cell.length_a   1.000
_cell.length_b   1.000
_cell.length_c   1.000
_cell.angle_alpha   90.00
_cell.angle_beta   90.00
_cell.angle_gamma   90.00
#
_symmetry.space_group_name_H-M   'P 1'
#
loop_
_entity.id
_entity.type
_entity.pdbx_description
1 polymer ?
#
loop_
_entity_poly.entity_id
_entity_poly.type
_entity_poly.pdbx_seq_one_letter_code
_entity_poly.pdbx_strand_id
1 'polypeptide(L)'
;MKKRLLAAIAIGAAATLGLGACAADTDSGTDNGSQEQMTDKMDLTVGVFNGWPEGEAASILWKLVLEEKGYNVTLEYADAGPVFAGLASSDYDVAFDGWLPLTHQSYMDEYGDKLTDLGAWNDEAVLTIAVNDDAPIQSLDELAANADAFGNRIVGIEPGAGLTKATQEQVIPGYGLDSMEFITSSTPAMLAELTAALDKNENIAVTLWRPHWAYDEYNIRDLKDPKGTLGAAESIHSIGNATFKEDYPMLTGWISNFSMGSELLFSLENVLYNSGADSSDFESIVADWMVDNKDYVDGLTK
;
A
#
# COMPACT_ATOMS: atom_id res chain seq x y z
N MET A 1 53.31 -2.27 38.67
CA MET A 1 54.69 -2.87 38.64
C MET A 1 54.84 -3.52 37.25
N LYS A 2 55.96 -3.09 36.57
CA LYS A 2 56.81 -3.84 35.61
C LYS A 2 56.11 -4.48 34.38
N LYS A 3 56.40 -4.24 33.16
CA LYS A 3 57.48 -3.78 32.27
C LYS A 3 57.26 -4.46 30.93
N ARG A 4 57.15 -3.67 29.87
CA ARG A 4 57.94 -3.62 28.63
C ARG A 4 58.45 -4.98 28.05
N LEU A 5 58.16 -5.21 26.72
CA LEU A 5 59.27 -5.18 25.75
C LEU A 5 58.71 -5.07 24.29
N LEU A 6 59.38 -4.18 23.57
CA LEU A 6 59.36 -3.98 22.10
C LEU A 6 60.24 -5.05 21.42
N ALA A 7 59.92 -5.39 20.18
CA ALA A 7 60.90 -5.78 19.18
C ALA A 7 60.37 -5.43 17.75
N ALA A 8 61.10 -4.53 17.11
CA ALA A 8 61.05 -4.22 15.68
C ALA A 8 62.26 -4.86 14.99
N ILE A 9 62.19 -5.22 13.74
CA ILE A 9 63.24 -5.40 12.70
C ILE A 9 62.47 -5.71 11.39
N ALA A 10 62.39 -4.95 10.35
CA ALA A 10 63.28 -4.25 9.40
C ALA A 10 63.68 -5.11 8.16
N ILE A 11 63.26 -4.61 6.98
CA ILE A 11 64.00 -4.46 5.70
C ILE A 11 64.19 -5.70 4.81
N GLY A 12 63.77 -5.52 3.54
CA GLY A 12 64.19 -6.33 2.39
C GLY A 12 63.61 -5.81 1.07
N ALA A 13 64.23 -4.79 0.49
CA ALA A 13 63.94 -4.32 -0.88
C ALA A 13 64.69 -5.15 -1.91
N ALA A 14 64.06 -5.52 -3.01
CA ALA A 14 64.74 -5.90 -4.24
C ALA A 14 63.96 -5.38 -5.46
N ALA A 15 64.56 -4.40 -6.13
CA ALA A 15 64.16 -3.88 -7.42
C ALA A 15 64.79 -4.73 -8.55
N THR A 16 64.02 -5.06 -9.56
CA THR A 16 64.54 -5.46 -10.86
C THR A 16 63.83 -4.68 -11.95
N LEU A 17 64.64 -3.81 -12.61
CA LEU A 17 64.31 -3.12 -13.84
C LEU A 17 64.45 -4.12 -15.03
N GLY A 18 63.44 -4.13 -15.89
CA GLY A 18 63.53 -4.77 -17.22
C GLY A 18 62.95 -3.83 -18.28
N LEU A 19 63.81 -3.17 -19.01
CA LEU A 19 63.48 -2.43 -20.25
C LEU A 19 63.27 -3.40 -21.42
N GLY A 20 62.24 -3.14 -22.22
CA GLY A 20 62.04 -3.80 -23.52
C GLY A 20 60.95 -3.11 -24.32
N ALA A 21 61.32 -2.12 -25.04
CA ALA A 21 61.24 -1.72 -26.44
C ALA A 21 59.84 -1.77 -27.15
N CYS A 22 59.62 -0.63 -27.78
CA CYS A 22 58.52 -0.21 -28.69
C CYS A 22 58.21 -1.16 -29.81
N ALA A 23 56.93 -1.29 -30.14
CA ALA A 23 56.44 -1.33 -31.52
C ALA A 23 55.06 -0.63 -31.55
N ALA A 24 54.93 0.25 -32.51
CA ALA A 24 53.75 1.06 -32.78
C ALA A 24 52.70 0.34 -33.58
N ASP A 25 51.51 0.99 -33.59
CA ASP A 25 50.35 0.87 -34.49
C ASP A 25 49.28 -0.15 -34.16
N THR A 26 48.13 0.30 -33.76
CA THR A 26 46.98 0.72 -34.56
C THR A 26 45.82 1.07 -33.65
N ASP A 27 45.30 2.25 -33.92
CA ASP A 27 44.02 2.79 -33.55
C ASP A 27 42.89 1.77 -33.62
N SER A 28 42.24 1.49 -32.49
CA SER A 28 40.85 1.01 -32.40
C SER A 28 40.32 1.48 -31.03
N GLY A 29 39.80 2.67 -31.02
CA GLY A 29 39.00 3.16 -29.92
C GLY A 29 37.77 2.25 -29.69
N THR A 30 37.90 1.33 -28.81
CA THR A 30 36.77 0.74 -28.09
C THR A 30 36.63 1.59 -26.86
N ASP A 31 35.78 2.57 -26.98
CA ASP A 31 35.14 3.26 -25.87
C ASP A 31 34.33 2.18 -25.11
N ASN A 32 35.01 1.53 -24.18
CA ASN A 32 34.39 0.69 -23.18
C ASN A 32 33.80 1.66 -22.15
N GLY A 33 32.75 2.37 -22.56
CA GLY A 33 31.84 2.97 -21.63
C GLY A 33 31.33 1.84 -20.73
N SER A 34 31.91 1.72 -19.56
CA SER A 34 31.31 0.98 -18.45
C SER A 34 29.96 1.65 -18.26
N GLN A 35 28.90 1.05 -18.84
CA GLN A 35 27.57 1.27 -18.34
C GLN A 35 27.66 0.80 -16.90
N GLU A 36 27.71 1.72 -15.95
CA GLU A 36 27.38 1.43 -14.57
C GLU A 36 26.01 0.77 -14.64
N GLN A 37 25.99 -0.52 -14.41
CA GLN A 37 24.76 -1.27 -14.30
C GLN A 37 24.12 -0.72 -13.04
N MET A 38 23.12 0.13 -13.21
CA MET A 38 22.34 0.66 -12.08
C MET A 38 21.71 -0.56 -11.40
N THR A 39 22.16 -0.81 -10.19
CA THR A 39 21.67 -1.91 -9.35
C THR A 39 20.86 -1.31 -8.23
N ASP A 40 19.72 -1.91 -7.95
CA ASP A 40 18.86 -1.50 -6.84
C ASP A 40 19.58 -1.65 -5.49
N LYS A 41 19.17 -0.85 -4.51
CA LYS A 41 19.38 -1.18 -3.11
C LYS A 41 18.66 -2.49 -2.80
N MET A 42 19.21 -3.27 -1.89
CA MET A 42 18.64 -4.59 -1.57
C MET A 42 17.73 -4.57 -0.34
N ASP A 43 17.88 -3.59 0.52
CA ASP A 43 17.00 -3.38 1.67
C ASP A 43 15.85 -2.46 1.26
N LEU A 44 14.61 -2.87 1.50
CA LEU A 44 13.39 -2.14 1.15
C LEU A 44 12.43 -2.10 2.34
N THR A 45 11.98 -0.91 2.72
CA THR A 45 10.94 -0.73 3.73
C THR A 45 9.63 -0.32 3.08
N VAL A 46 8.61 -1.15 3.23
CA VAL A 46 7.26 -0.89 2.72
C VAL A 46 6.38 -0.36 3.85
N GLY A 47 5.80 0.82 3.68
CA GLY A 47 4.78 1.36 4.57
C GLY A 47 3.42 0.74 4.24
N VAL A 48 2.81 0.04 5.19
CA VAL A 48 1.52 -0.63 5.05
C VAL A 48 0.47 0.11 5.86
N PHE A 49 -0.67 0.44 5.22
CA PHE A 49 -1.77 1.11 5.90
C PHE A 49 -2.53 0.12 6.79
N ASN A 50 -2.61 0.42 8.09
CA ASN A 50 -3.24 -0.45 9.08
C ASN A 50 -4.70 -0.76 8.73
N GLY A 51 -5.02 -2.06 8.60
CA GLY A 51 -6.39 -2.55 8.45
C GLY A 51 -7.00 -2.34 7.07
N TRP A 52 -6.21 -1.96 6.06
CA TRP A 52 -6.65 -1.79 4.68
C TRP A 52 -6.19 -2.99 3.85
N PRO A 53 -7.13 -3.88 3.50
CA PRO A 53 -6.80 -5.21 2.97
C PRO A 53 -6.12 -5.18 1.61
N GLU A 54 -6.51 -4.27 0.72
CA GLU A 54 -5.96 -4.15 -0.62
C GLU A 54 -4.46 -3.81 -0.61
N GLY A 55 -4.09 -2.83 0.20
CA GLY A 55 -2.70 -2.40 0.37
C GLY A 55 -1.85 -3.42 1.11
N GLU A 56 -2.41 -4.08 2.14
CA GLU A 56 -1.72 -5.15 2.86
C GLU A 56 -1.48 -6.36 1.96
N ALA A 57 -2.50 -6.81 1.21
CA ALA A 57 -2.39 -7.93 0.28
C ALA A 57 -1.33 -7.67 -0.81
N ALA A 58 -1.35 -6.47 -1.41
CA ALA A 58 -0.35 -6.07 -2.39
C ALA A 58 1.06 -5.99 -1.78
N SER A 59 1.18 -5.48 -0.56
CA SER A 59 2.47 -5.35 0.15
C SER A 59 3.09 -6.71 0.46
N ILE A 60 2.30 -7.67 0.94
CA ILE A 60 2.77 -9.03 1.24
C ILE A 60 3.15 -9.76 -0.06
N LEU A 61 2.34 -9.62 -1.11
CA LEU A 61 2.66 -10.18 -2.43
C LEU A 61 4.01 -9.66 -2.94
N TRP A 62 4.20 -8.34 -2.95
CA TRP A 62 5.46 -7.75 -3.40
C TRP A 62 6.65 -8.12 -2.49
N LYS A 63 6.44 -8.22 -1.17
CA LYS A 63 7.47 -8.71 -0.25
C LYS A 63 7.97 -10.08 -0.70
N LEU A 64 7.08 -11.06 -0.88
CA LEU A 64 7.47 -12.42 -1.24
C LEU A 64 8.12 -12.48 -2.64
N VAL A 65 7.56 -11.78 -3.62
CA VAL A 65 8.15 -11.69 -4.98
C VAL A 65 9.57 -11.12 -4.94
N LEU A 66 9.79 -10.08 -4.15
CA LEU A 66 11.09 -9.42 -4.05
C LEU A 66 12.11 -10.23 -3.24
N GLU A 67 11.68 -10.92 -2.18
CA GLU A 67 12.54 -11.82 -1.41
C GLU A 67 13.05 -12.99 -2.27
N GLU A 68 12.24 -13.52 -3.21
CA GLU A 68 12.70 -14.48 -4.20
C GLU A 68 13.77 -13.91 -5.16
N LYS A 69 13.81 -12.60 -5.34
CA LYS A 69 14.85 -11.89 -6.12
C LYS A 69 16.06 -11.47 -5.28
N GLY A 70 16.04 -11.73 -3.98
CA GLY A 70 17.14 -11.46 -3.05
C GLY A 70 17.09 -10.14 -2.32
N TYR A 71 15.97 -9.40 -2.39
CA TYR A 71 15.77 -8.20 -1.56
C TYR A 71 15.49 -8.60 -0.10
N ASN A 72 15.79 -7.70 0.83
CA ASN A 72 15.40 -7.79 2.21
C ASN A 72 14.22 -6.82 2.43
N VAL A 73 13.00 -7.34 2.51
CA VAL A 73 11.80 -6.50 2.59
C VAL A 73 11.24 -6.48 4.01
N THR A 74 11.09 -5.28 4.55
CA THR A 74 10.46 -5.04 5.85
C THR A 74 9.11 -4.39 5.62
N LEU A 75 8.04 -4.92 6.26
CA LEU A 75 6.72 -4.30 6.28
C LEU A 75 6.55 -3.53 7.59
N GLU A 76 6.26 -2.23 7.50
CA GLU A 76 6.04 -1.35 8.65
C GLU A 76 4.59 -0.83 8.61
N TYR A 77 3.82 -1.17 9.63
CA TYR A 77 2.38 -0.89 9.70
C TYR A 77 2.11 0.41 10.45
N ALA A 78 1.36 1.30 9.84
CA ALA A 78 0.91 2.54 10.45
C ALA A 78 -0.38 3.07 9.79
N ASP A 79 -1.03 4.05 10.42
CA ASP A 79 -2.15 4.75 9.79
C ASP A 79 -1.70 5.60 8.60
N ALA A 80 -2.62 6.00 7.72
CA ALA A 80 -2.32 6.68 6.46
C ALA A 80 -1.42 7.91 6.63
N GLY A 81 -1.72 8.81 7.57
CA GLY A 81 -0.92 10.01 7.82
C GLY A 81 0.55 9.70 8.16
N PRO A 82 0.84 8.85 9.15
CA PRO A 82 2.19 8.36 9.44
C PRO A 82 2.89 7.68 8.27
N VAL A 83 2.19 6.88 7.43
CA VAL A 83 2.80 6.25 6.25
C VAL A 83 3.25 7.31 5.24
N PHE A 84 2.40 8.28 4.89
CA PHE A 84 2.80 9.36 4.00
C PHE A 84 3.93 10.23 4.57
N ALA A 85 3.91 10.48 5.89
CA ALA A 85 5.01 11.18 6.55
C ALA A 85 6.33 10.38 6.51
N GLY A 86 6.26 9.06 6.70
CA GLY A 86 7.41 8.15 6.62
C GLY A 86 8.00 8.08 5.22
N LEU A 87 7.17 8.05 4.17
CA LEU A 87 7.62 8.18 2.78
C LEU A 87 8.31 9.53 2.54
N ALA A 88 7.69 10.63 3.00
CA ALA A 88 8.22 11.98 2.82
C ALA A 88 9.52 12.24 3.58
N SER A 89 9.80 11.49 4.66
CA SER A 89 11.07 11.53 5.41
C SER A 89 12.08 10.47 4.98
N SER A 90 11.69 9.58 4.06
CA SER A 90 12.47 8.41 3.61
C SER A 90 12.75 7.39 4.74
N ASP A 91 11.86 7.31 5.73
CA ASP A 91 11.83 6.21 6.70
C ASP A 91 11.19 4.96 6.06
N TYR A 92 10.31 5.17 5.07
CA TYR A 92 9.75 4.14 4.19
C TYR A 92 10.15 4.41 2.74
N ASP A 93 10.31 3.36 1.95
CA ASP A 93 10.68 3.47 0.55
C ASP A 93 9.47 3.53 -0.37
N VAL A 94 8.46 2.69 -0.11
CA VAL A 94 7.26 2.57 -0.95
C VAL A 94 6.04 2.19 -0.12
N ALA A 95 4.85 2.55 -0.60
CA ALA A 95 3.56 2.04 -0.14
C ALA A 95 2.68 1.71 -1.36
N PHE A 96 1.80 0.70 -1.23
CA PHE A 96 0.99 0.20 -2.34
C PHE A 96 -0.49 0.58 -2.24
N ASP A 97 -0.82 1.67 -1.54
CA ASP A 97 -2.21 2.00 -1.23
C ASP A 97 -2.50 3.51 -1.30
N GLY A 98 -1.97 4.16 -2.32
CA GLY A 98 -2.22 5.57 -2.59
C GLY A 98 -3.47 5.75 -3.45
N TRP A 99 -4.59 6.18 -2.89
CA TRP A 99 -5.83 6.43 -3.63
C TRP A 99 -5.84 7.81 -4.26
N LEU A 100 -5.77 7.88 -5.59
CA LEU A 100 -5.67 9.11 -6.36
C LEU A 100 -6.70 9.14 -7.52
N PRO A 101 -7.17 10.34 -7.91
CA PRO A 101 -6.65 11.66 -7.56
C PRO A 101 -7.43 12.39 -6.44
N LEU A 102 -8.28 11.73 -5.65
CA LEU A 102 -9.17 12.43 -4.72
C LEU A 102 -8.83 12.14 -3.25
N THR A 103 -8.92 10.89 -2.84
CA THR A 103 -8.87 10.48 -1.43
C THR A 103 -7.57 10.89 -0.72
N HIS A 104 -6.42 10.65 -1.35
CA HIS A 104 -5.10 10.95 -0.78
C HIS A 104 -4.42 12.17 -1.42
N GLN A 105 -5.12 12.92 -2.29
CA GLN A 105 -4.54 14.10 -2.96
C GLN A 105 -3.98 15.11 -1.97
N SER A 106 -4.63 15.28 -0.82
CA SER A 106 -4.16 16.22 0.20
C SER A 106 -2.77 15.88 0.76
N TYR A 107 -2.41 14.59 0.85
CA TYR A 107 -1.06 14.17 1.22
C TYR A 107 -0.05 14.41 0.10
N MET A 108 -0.45 14.15 -1.15
CA MET A 108 0.39 14.46 -2.31
C MET A 108 0.67 15.97 -2.42
N ASP A 109 -0.32 16.80 -2.12
CA ASP A 109 -0.17 18.27 -2.13
C ASP A 109 0.70 18.76 -0.93
N GLU A 110 0.55 18.14 0.25
CA GLU A 110 1.29 18.53 1.45
C GLU A 110 2.78 18.20 1.33
N TYR A 111 3.11 17.03 0.83
CA TYR A 111 4.49 16.56 0.76
C TYR A 111 5.18 16.87 -0.57
N GLY A 112 4.41 17.13 -1.64
CA GLY A 112 4.91 17.60 -2.92
C GLY A 112 5.97 16.67 -3.54
N ASP A 113 7.14 17.24 -3.84
CA ASP A 113 8.27 16.54 -4.47
C ASP A 113 9.00 15.52 -3.56
N LYS A 114 8.57 15.38 -2.32
CA LYS A 114 9.06 14.33 -1.41
C LYS A 114 8.40 12.98 -1.65
N LEU A 115 7.33 12.94 -2.43
CA LEU A 115 6.63 11.74 -2.83
C LEU A 115 6.73 11.53 -4.34
N THR A 116 6.75 10.28 -4.76
CA THR A 116 6.80 9.89 -6.17
C THR A 116 5.65 8.96 -6.48
N ASP A 117 4.75 9.37 -7.36
CA ASP A 117 3.77 8.47 -7.93
C ASP A 117 4.47 7.50 -8.90
N LEU A 118 4.35 6.21 -8.61
CA LEU A 118 4.96 5.11 -9.39
C LEU A 118 3.97 4.49 -10.37
N GLY A 119 2.70 4.88 -10.32
CA GLY A 119 1.65 4.43 -11.22
C GLY A 119 0.49 3.74 -10.52
N ALA A 120 -0.67 3.75 -11.20
CA ALA A 120 -1.86 3.05 -10.77
C ALA A 120 -1.74 1.55 -11.05
N TRP A 121 -2.19 0.73 -10.09
CA TRP A 121 -2.22 -0.72 -10.24
C TRP A 121 -3.63 -1.32 -10.16
N ASN A 122 -4.61 -0.58 -9.63
CA ASN A 122 -6.03 -0.88 -9.70
C ASN A 122 -6.78 0.41 -10.03
N ASP A 123 -7.74 0.37 -10.95
CA ASP A 123 -8.49 1.54 -11.44
C ASP A 123 -10.00 1.46 -11.16
N GLU A 124 -10.40 0.58 -10.25
CA GLU A 124 -11.79 0.32 -9.90
C GLU A 124 -12.14 0.69 -8.45
N ALA A 125 -11.35 1.56 -7.83
CA ALA A 125 -11.48 1.95 -6.43
C ALA A 125 -12.62 2.97 -6.24
N VAL A 126 -13.52 2.72 -5.27
CA VAL A 126 -14.61 3.64 -4.92
C VAL A 126 -14.84 3.68 -3.42
N LEU A 127 -15.07 4.88 -2.88
CA LEU A 127 -15.52 5.09 -1.51
C LEU A 127 -17.02 4.83 -1.40
N THR A 128 -17.46 4.24 -0.30
CA THR A 128 -18.88 3.88 -0.10
C THR A 128 -19.34 4.18 1.33
N ILE A 129 -20.66 4.33 1.50
CA ILE A 129 -21.36 4.09 2.75
C ILE A 129 -22.18 2.82 2.55
N ALA A 130 -21.84 1.78 3.29
CA ALA A 130 -22.50 0.48 3.19
C ALA A 130 -23.50 0.28 4.33
N VAL A 131 -24.54 -0.50 4.05
CA VAL A 131 -25.56 -0.91 5.01
C VAL A 131 -25.82 -2.42 4.86
N ASN A 132 -26.46 -3.04 5.87
CA ASN A 132 -27.00 -4.40 5.72
C ASN A 132 -27.95 -4.48 4.52
N ASP A 133 -27.97 -5.61 3.82
CA ASP A 133 -28.71 -5.75 2.54
C ASP A 133 -30.23 -5.52 2.68
N ASP A 134 -30.81 -5.91 3.82
CA ASP A 134 -32.22 -5.73 4.17
C ASP A 134 -32.55 -4.36 4.79
N ALA A 135 -31.60 -3.42 4.85
CA ALA A 135 -31.85 -2.07 5.34
C ALA A 135 -32.97 -1.36 4.60
N PRO A 136 -33.81 -0.55 5.29
CA PRO A 136 -35.05 0.01 4.72
C PRO A 136 -34.84 1.15 3.70
N ILE A 137 -33.59 1.55 3.43
CA ILE A 137 -33.23 2.67 2.55
C ILE A 137 -32.33 2.19 1.40
N GLN A 138 -32.30 2.93 0.30
CA GLN A 138 -31.47 2.61 -0.88
C GLN A 138 -30.45 3.71 -1.21
N SER A 139 -30.55 4.87 -0.58
CA SER A 139 -29.78 6.06 -0.93
C SER A 139 -29.44 6.88 0.30
N LEU A 140 -28.32 7.60 0.26
CA LEU A 140 -27.91 8.57 1.28
C LEU A 140 -28.95 9.67 1.49
N ASP A 141 -29.76 10.02 0.47
CA ASP A 141 -30.89 10.96 0.60
C ASP A 141 -31.94 10.52 1.63
N GLU A 142 -32.06 9.24 1.89
CA GLU A 142 -33.07 8.66 2.76
C GLU A 142 -32.56 8.51 4.20
N LEU A 143 -31.23 8.58 4.42
CA LEU A 143 -30.60 8.23 5.70
C LEU A 143 -31.02 9.18 6.83
N ALA A 144 -31.08 10.50 6.57
CA ALA A 144 -31.49 11.49 7.58
C ALA A 144 -32.92 11.23 8.11
N ALA A 145 -33.86 10.88 7.22
CA ALA A 145 -35.25 10.60 7.59
C ALA A 145 -35.42 9.26 8.31
N ASN A 146 -34.46 8.35 8.20
CA ASN A 146 -34.46 7.01 8.78
C ASN A 146 -33.36 6.83 9.84
N ALA A 147 -32.75 7.90 10.33
CA ALA A 147 -31.60 7.86 11.24
C ALA A 147 -31.84 6.99 12.49
N ASP A 148 -33.04 7.01 13.06
CA ASP A 148 -33.43 6.17 14.20
C ASP A 148 -33.29 4.67 13.92
N ALA A 149 -33.56 4.24 12.67
CA ALA A 149 -33.42 2.85 12.26
C ALA A 149 -31.95 2.36 12.26
N PHE A 150 -31.00 3.30 12.22
CA PHE A 150 -29.54 3.06 12.27
C PHE A 150 -28.93 3.49 13.61
N GLY A 151 -29.75 3.61 14.66
CA GLY A 151 -29.31 4.05 15.99
C GLY A 151 -28.76 5.48 16.00
N ASN A 152 -29.17 6.34 15.06
CA ASN A 152 -28.68 7.71 14.86
C ASN A 152 -27.16 7.83 14.70
N ARG A 153 -26.50 6.84 14.10
CA ARG A 153 -25.04 6.82 13.95
C ARG A 153 -24.61 6.29 12.60
N ILE A 154 -23.41 6.72 12.19
CA ILE A 154 -22.62 6.16 11.11
C ILE A 154 -21.29 5.72 11.73
N VAL A 155 -20.86 4.48 11.49
CA VAL A 155 -19.60 3.97 12.05
C VAL A 155 -18.51 4.09 10.97
N GLY A 156 -17.49 4.85 11.30
CA GLY A 156 -16.37 5.15 10.41
C GLY A 156 -15.08 4.48 10.83
N ILE A 157 -14.06 4.72 10.02
CA ILE A 157 -12.71 4.20 10.18
C ILE A 157 -11.77 5.24 10.82
N GLU A 158 -10.47 5.13 10.61
CA GLU A 158 -9.43 5.96 11.22
C GLU A 158 -9.64 7.46 10.93
N PRO A 159 -9.38 8.35 11.90
CA PRO A 159 -9.53 9.81 11.70
C PRO A 159 -8.66 10.38 10.57
N GLY A 160 -7.50 9.76 10.27
CA GLY A 160 -6.58 10.18 9.21
C GLY A 160 -6.94 9.67 7.82
N ALA A 161 -7.95 8.79 7.70
CA ALA A 161 -8.36 8.26 6.41
C ALA A 161 -9.06 9.32 5.54
N GLY A 162 -8.78 9.33 4.23
CA GLY A 162 -9.45 10.21 3.29
C GLY A 162 -10.96 9.98 3.24
N LEU A 163 -11.43 8.73 3.38
CA LEU A 163 -12.85 8.39 3.49
C LEU A 163 -13.51 9.03 4.73
N THR A 164 -12.83 9.05 5.87
CA THR A 164 -13.30 9.74 7.07
C THR A 164 -13.45 11.24 6.81
N LYS A 165 -12.46 11.86 6.17
CA LYS A 165 -12.50 13.27 5.78
C LYS A 165 -13.65 13.54 4.80
N ALA A 166 -13.79 12.73 3.73
CA ALA A 166 -14.88 12.88 2.76
C ALA A 166 -16.25 12.74 3.43
N THR A 167 -16.41 11.80 4.37
CA THR A 167 -17.64 11.63 5.13
C THR A 167 -17.96 12.87 5.96
N GLN A 168 -17.00 13.40 6.70
CA GLN A 168 -17.19 14.57 7.58
C GLN A 168 -17.44 15.86 6.79
N GLU A 169 -16.68 16.08 5.72
CA GLU A 169 -16.67 17.38 5.02
C GLU A 169 -17.68 17.43 3.86
N GLN A 170 -18.10 16.29 3.30
CA GLN A 170 -18.94 16.24 2.10
C GLN A 170 -20.24 15.46 2.34
N VAL A 171 -20.19 14.22 2.86
CA VAL A 171 -21.39 13.38 3.00
C VAL A 171 -22.33 13.94 4.05
N ILE A 172 -21.84 14.19 5.27
CA ILE A 172 -22.65 14.68 6.40
C ILE A 172 -23.35 15.99 6.05
N PRO A 173 -22.66 17.07 5.65
CA PRO A 173 -23.34 18.30 5.29
C PRO A 173 -24.16 18.18 3.99
N GLY A 174 -23.68 17.39 3.03
CA GLY A 174 -24.34 17.18 1.75
C GLY A 174 -25.73 16.55 1.88
N TYR A 175 -25.90 15.63 2.82
CA TYR A 175 -27.17 14.92 3.04
C TYR A 175 -27.92 15.35 4.30
N GLY A 176 -27.41 16.37 5.02
CA GLY A 176 -28.04 16.89 6.26
C GLY A 176 -28.02 15.87 7.39
N LEU A 177 -26.93 15.15 7.55
CA LEU A 177 -26.74 14.10 8.55
C LEU A 177 -26.15 14.62 9.87
N ASP A 178 -26.13 15.95 10.06
CA ASP A 178 -25.51 16.59 11.24
C ASP A 178 -26.14 16.13 12.58
N SER A 179 -27.33 15.58 12.56
CA SER A 179 -27.98 15.02 13.76
C SER A 179 -27.57 13.60 14.08
N MET A 180 -26.90 12.90 13.14
CA MET A 180 -26.36 11.56 13.36
C MET A 180 -24.94 11.66 13.94
N GLU A 181 -24.63 10.75 14.83
CA GLU A 181 -23.27 10.62 15.36
C GLU A 181 -22.37 9.93 14.35
N PHE A 182 -21.28 10.57 13.94
CA PHE A 182 -20.25 9.93 13.14
C PHE A 182 -19.12 9.43 14.07
N ILE A 183 -19.08 8.12 14.28
CA ILE A 183 -18.12 7.46 15.16
C ILE A 183 -16.89 7.09 14.35
N THR A 184 -15.75 7.72 14.65
CA THR A 184 -14.45 7.35 14.04
C THR A 184 -13.69 6.45 15.00
N SER A 185 -13.07 5.38 14.46
CA SER A 185 -12.30 4.43 15.26
C SER A 185 -11.14 3.85 14.43
N SER A 186 -11.11 2.55 14.23
CA SER A 186 -10.21 1.87 13.30
C SER A 186 -11.02 0.97 12.38
N THR A 187 -10.47 0.61 11.24
CA THR A 187 -11.12 -0.33 10.31
C THR A 187 -11.49 -1.65 10.99
N PRO A 188 -10.63 -2.31 11.77
CA PRO A 188 -11.04 -3.51 12.50
C PRO A 188 -12.17 -3.28 13.51
N ALA A 189 -12.21 -2.09 14.16
CA ALA A 189 -13.29 -1.79 15.11
C ALA A 189 -14.61 -1.52 14.37
N MET A 190 -14.58 -0.83 13.22
CA MET A 190 -15.76 -0.64 12.37
C MET A 190 -16.31 -2.00 11.90
N LEU A 191 -15.44 -2.91 11.43
CA LEU A 191 -15.85 -4.25 10.99
C LEU A 191 -16.42 -5.09 12.16
N ALA A 192 -15.90 -4.95 13.37
CA ALA A 192 -16.45 -5.60 14.55
C ALA A 192 -17.87 -5.08 14.90
N GLU A 193 -18.10 -3.76 14.77
CA GLU A 193 -19.44 -3.17 14.93
C GLU A 193 -20.41 -3.64 13.84
N LEU A 194 -19.93 -3.73 12.59
CA LEU A 194 -20.71 -4.29 11.47
C LEU A 194 -21.14 -5.72 11.77
N THR A 195 -20.20 -6.61 12.11
CA THR A 195 -20.47 -8.00 12.45
C THR A 195 -21.49 -8.09 13.60
N ALA A 196 -21.26 -7.32 14.67
CA ALA A 196 -22.13 -7.35 15.84
C ALA A 196 -23.57 -6.87 15.56
N ALA A 197 -23.76 -5.93 14.63
CA ALA A 197 -25.08 -5.48 14.19
C ALA A 197 -25.77 -6.54 13.32
N LEU A 198 -25.05 -7.13 12.36
CA LEU A 198 -25.57 -8.19 11.49
C LEU A 198 -26.01 -9.42 12.28
N ASP A 199 -25.22 -9.86 13.27
CA ASP A 199 -25.57 -10.98 14.17
C ASP A 199 -26.87 -10.76 14.94
N LYS A 200 -27.20 -9.49 15.24
CA LYS A 200 -28.44 -9.11 15.95
C LYS A 200 -29.59 -8.78 15.01
N ASN A 201 -29.37 -8.81 13.70
CA ASN A 201 -30.30 -8.30 12.68
C ASN A 201 -30.69 -6.82 12.92
N GLU A 202 -29.72 -6.01 13.32
CA GLU A 202 -29.85 -4.56 13.50
C GLU A 202 -29.34 -3.84 12.26
N ASN A 203 -29.99 -2.72 11.90
CA ASN A 203 -29.48 -1.91 10.79
C ASN A 203 -28.25 -1.14 11.24
N ILE A 204 -27.27 -1.07 10.34
CA ILE A 204 -26.03 -0.32 10.53
C ILE A 204 -25.66 0.41 9.26
N ALA A 205 -25.07 1.59 9.39
CA ALA A 205 -24.42 2.32 8.32
C ALA A 205 -22.92 2.45 8.65
N VAL A 206 -22.06 2.00 7.74
CA VAL A 206 -20.60 2.04 7.92
C VAL A 206 -19.93 2.71 6.73
N THR A 207 -18.80 3.37 6.95
CA THR A 207 -17.92 3.78 5.87
C THR A 207 -17.13 2.58 5.39
N LEU A 208 -17.11 2.34 4.07
CA LEU A 208 -16.42 1.21 3.46
C LEU A 208 -15.93 1.63 2.06
N TRP A 209 -15.30 0.74 1.36
CA TRP A 209 -14.80 0.98 -0.01
C TRP A 209 -14.77 -0.30 -0.84
N ARG A 210 -14.60 -0.16 -2.14
CA ARG A 210 -14.36 -1.27 -3.05
C ARG A 210 -13.01 -1.05 -3.77
N PRO A 211 -12.24 -2.12 -3.97
CA PRO A 211 -12.48 -3.50 -3.53
C PRO A 211 -12.33 -3.67 -2.01
N HIS A 212 -13.06 -4.61 -1.40
CA HIS A 212 -12.94 -4.98 0.01
C HIS A 212 -13.63 -6.34 0.26
N TRP A 213 -12.94 -7.28 0.89
CA TRP A 213 -13.40 -8.65 1.17
C TRP A 213 -14.74 -8.73 1.95
N ALA A 214 -15.06 -7.71 2.74
CA ALA A 214 -16.28 -7.67 3.54
C ALA A 214 -17.58 -7.81 2.71
N TYR A 215 -17.55 -7.45 1.43
CA TYR A 215 -18.71 -7.61 0.56
C TYR A 215 -18.97 -9.06 0.14
N ASP A 216 -17.97 -9.92 0.23
CA ASP A 216 -18.13 -11.37 0.01
C ASP A 216 -18.52 -12.08 1.31
N GLU A 217 -18.02 -11.62 2.46
CA GLU A 217 -18.29 -12.23 3.76
C GLU A 217 -19.68 -11.86 4.30
N TYR A 218 -20.08 -10.60 4.12
CA TYR A 218 -21.32 -10.08 4.73
C TYR A 218 -22.39 -9.75 3.70
N ASN A 219 -23.66 -9.94 4.07
CA ASN A 219 -24.80 -9.48 3.29
C ASN A 219 -24.99 -7.97 3.45
N ILE A 220 -24.15 -7.20 2.77
CA ILE A 220 -24.15 -5.74 2.79
C ILE A 220 -24.21 -5.18 1.37
N ARG A 221 -24.62 -3.93 1.27
CA ARG A 221 -24.66 -3.21 0.00
C ARG A 221 -24.37 -1.72 0.20
N ASP A 222 -23.96 -1.07 -0.88
CA ASP A 222 -23.74 0.37 -0.90
C ASP A 222 -25.06 1.14 -0.95
N LEU A 223 -25.11 2.26 -0.24
CA LEU A 223 -26.11 3.30 -0.49
C LEU A 223 -25.73 4.10 -1.72
N LYS A 224 -26.71 4.42 -2.56
CA LYS A 224 -26.49 5.32 -3.70
C LYS A 224 -26.11 6.71 -3.19
N ASP A 225 -25.14 7.32 -3.85
CA ASP A 225 -24.72 8.70 -3.61
C ASP A 225 -25.09 9.61 -4.79
N PRO A 226 -26.36 10.04 -4.92
CA PRO A 226 -26.81 10.82 -6.07
C PRO A 226 -26.21 12.25 -6.11
N LYS A 227 -25.60 12.72 -5.01
CA LYS A 227 -24.91 14.02 -4.96
C LYS A 227 -23.42 13.93 -5.25
N GLY A 228 -22.88 12.69 -5.36
CA GLY A 228 -21.47 12.46 -5.63
C GLY A 228 -20.52 12.96 -4.51
N THR A 229 -20.98 12.90 -3.27
CA THR A 229 -20.23 13.42 -2.12
C THR A 229 -19.05 12.54 -1.72
N LEU A 230 -19.06 11.27 -2.13
CA LEU A 230 -17.94 10.34 -1.94
C LEU A 230 -16.91 10.39 -3.08
N GLY A 231 -17.16 11.22 -4.09
CA GLY A 231 -16.31 11.34 -5.27
C GLY A 231 -16.69 10.35 -6.38
N ALA A 232 -15.84 10.30 -7.40
CA ALA A 232 -15.92 9.34 -8.51
C ALA A 232 -15.02 8.14 -8.21
N ALA A 233 -15.04 7.13 -9.08
CA ALA A 233 -14.06 6.06 -9.05
C ALA A 233 -12.64 6.64 -9.17
N GLU A 234 -11.72 6.04 -8.42
CA GLU A 234 -10.31 6.40 -8.35
C GLU A 234 -9.43 5.22 -8.72
N SER A 235 -8.12 5.44 -8.70
CA SER A 235 -7.15 4.37 -8.85
C SER A 235 -6.32 4.23 -7.58
N ILE A 236 -5.89 2.99 -7.30
CA ILE A 236 -4.92 2.69 -6.25
C ILE A 236 -3.53 2.72 -6.87
N HIS A 237 -2.65 3.54 -6.32
CA HIS A 237 -1.29 3.79 -6.80
C HIS A 237 -0.24 3.23 -5.86
N SER A 238 0.89 2.87 -6.42
CA SER A 238 2.13 2.71 -5.66
C SER A 238 2.78 4.07 -5.48
N ILE A 239 3.13 4.43 -4.25
CA ILE A 239 3.75 5.72 -3.91
C ILE A 239 5.13 5.46 -3.30
N GLY A 240 6.16 5.99 -3.93
CA GLY A 240 7.54 5.94 -3.44
C GLY A 240 7.97 7.23 -2.75
N ASN A 241 9.07 7.18 -2.01
CA ASN A 241 9.78 8.36 -1.53
C ASN A 241 10.46 9.12 -2.69
N ALA A 242 11.03 10.29 -2.42
CA ALA A 242 11.64 11.16 -3.43
C ALA A 242 12.78 10.50 -4.23
N THR A 243 13.54 9.62 -3.60
CA THR A 243 14.73 8.98 -4.21
C THR A 243 14.46 7.60 -4.76
N PHE A 244 13.22 7.09 -4.66
CA PHE A 244 12.87 5.71 -5.00
C PHE A 244 13.35 5.30 -6.39
N LYS A 245 13.12 6.12 -7.41
CA LYS A 245 13.52 5.83 -8.80
C LYS A 245 15.04 5.77 -9.00
N GLU A 246 15.79 6.50 -8.17
CA GLU A 246 17.26 6.51 -8.18
C GLU A 246 17.81 5.30 -7.41
N ASP A 247 17.21 5.01 -6.26
CA ASP A 247 17.64 3.95 -5.35
C ASP A 247 17.24 2.55 -5.83
N TYR A 248 16.12 2.44 -6.58
CA TYR A 248 15.52 1.19 -7.04
C TYR A 248 15.11 1.23 -8.52
N PRO A 249 16.05 1.44 -9.47
CA PRO A 249 15.74 1.60 -10.88
C PRO A 249 15.07 0.38 -11.52
N MET A 250 15.45 -0.86 -11.15
CA MET A 250 14.81 -2.08 -11.65
C MET A 250 13.41 -2.23 -11.06
N LEU A 251 13.28 -2.10 -9.75
CA LEU A 251 12.01 -2.20 -9.04
C LEU A 251 11.02 -1.13 -9.50
N THR A 252 11.49 0.08 -9.81
CA THR A 252 10.67 1.13 -10.43
C THR A 252 10.02 0.64 -11.72
N GLY A 253 10.78 -0.07 -12.58
CA GLY A 253 10.23 -0.64 -13.81
C GLY A 253 9.14 -1.68 -13.54
N TRP A 254 9.34 -2.57 -12.60
CA TRP A 254 8.35 -3.59 -12.24
C TRP A 254 7.11 -2.99 -11.61
N ILE A 255 7.25 -2.11 -10.62
CA ILE A 255 6.12 -1.45 -9.94
C ILE A 255 5.33 -0.55 -10.90
N SER A 256 5.99 0.18 -11.79
CA SER A 256 5.28 1.03 -12.76
C SER A 256 4.44 0.23 -13.78
N ASN A 257 4.72 -1.05 -13.94
CA ASN A 257 3.96 -1.97 -14.78
C ASN A 257 3.02 -2.87 -13.97
N PHE A 258 3.01 -2.74 -12.64
CA PHE A 258 2.12 -3.51 -11.78
C PHE A 258 0.67 -3.18 -12.09
N SER A 259 -0.14 -4.22 -12.28
CA SER A 259 -1.59 -4.11 -12.45
C SER A 259 -2.26 -5.33 -11.86
N MET A 260 -3.27 -5.11 -11.03
CA MET A 260 -4.11 -6.15 -10.44
C MET A 260 -5.57 -5.70 -10.50
N GLY A 261 -6.36 -6.31 -11.39
CA GLY A 261 -7.80 -6.06 -11.45
C GLY A 261 -8.51 -6.54 -10.20
N SER A 262 -9.67 -5.97 -9.92
CA SER A 262 -10.41 -6.21 -8.67
C SER A 262 -10.79 -7.67 -8.46
N GLU A 263 -11.08 -8.45 -9.51
CA GLU A 263 -11.39 -9.89 -9.38
C GLU A 263 -10.20 -10.68 -8.80
N LEU A 264 -8.99 -10.38 -9.27
CA LEU A 264 -7.78 -11.05 -8.78
C LEU A 264 -7.41 -10.58 -7.37
N LEU A 265 -7.56 -9.28 -7.10
CA LEU A 265 -7.36 -8.70 -5.78
C LEU A 265 -8.34 -9.28 -4.76
N PHE A 266 -9.64 -9.39 -5.08
CA PHE A 266 -10.62 -10.07 -4.25
C PHE A 266 -10.24 -11.52 -3.93
N SER A 267 -9.70 -12.25 -4.92
CA SER A 267 -9.27 -13.63 -4.67
C SER A 267 -8.15 -13.71 -3.63
N LEU A 268 -7.24 -12.72 -3.63
CA LEU A 268 -6.15 -12.63 -2.66
C LEU A 268 -6.65 -12.16 -1.28
N GLU A 269 -7.49 -11.14 -1.23
CA GLU A 269 -8.10 -10.68 0.01
C GLU A 269 -8.93 -11.77 0.69
N ASN A 270 -9.72 -12.52 -0.08
CA ASN A 270 -10.57 -13.58 0.47
C ASN A 270 -9.77 -14.71 1.12
N VAL A 271 -8.65 -15.13 0.54
CA VAL A 271 -7.81 -16.16 1.19
C VAL A 271 -7.13 -15.63 2.45
N LEU A 272 -6.87 -14.33 2.54
CA LEU A 272 -6.30 -13.70 3.74
C LEU A 272 -7.35 -13.52 4.84
N TYR A 273 -8.46 -12.88 4.55
CA TYR A 273 -9.37 -12.36 5.57
C TYR A 273 -10.59 -13.25 5.82
N ASN A 274 -11.06 -14.03 4.84
CA ASN A 274 -12.22 -14.93 4.98
C ASN A 274 -11.83 -16.37 5.31
N SER A 275 -10.53 -16.66 5.46
CA SER A 275 -10.02 -17.98 5.85
C SER A 275 -10.12 -18.26 7.34
N GLY A 276 -10.31 -17.23 8.17
CA GLY A 276 -10.24 -17.31 9.63
C GLY A 276 -8.82 -17.48 10.17
N ALA A 277 -7.79 -17.24 9.34
CA ALA A 277 -6.39 -17.31 9.72
C ALA A 277 -5.95 -16.08 10.56
N ASP A 278 -4.93 -16.29 11.38
CA ASP A 278 -4.26 -15.19 12.06
C ASP A 278 -3.33 -14.43 11.09
N SER A 279 -3.15 -13.15 11.29
CA SER A 279 -2.27 -12.33 10.43
C SER A 279 -0.81 -12.81 10.39
N SER A 280 -0.36 -13.56 11.40
CA SER A 280 0.95 -14.24 11.41
C SER A 280 1.10 -15.31 10.32
N ASP A 281 0.00 -15.77 9.73
CA ASP A 281 -0.01 -16.80 8.69
C ASP A 281 -0.14 -16.20 7.29
N PHE A 282 -0.35 -14.89 7.16
CA PHE A 282 -0.64 -14.22 5.89
C PHE A 282 0.45 -14.43 4.84
N GLU A 283 1.74 -14.35 5.20
CA GLU A 283 2.83 -14.63 4.25
C GLU A 283 2.74 -16.05 3.68
N SER A 284 2.41 -17.05 4.52
CA SER A 284 2.23 -18.44 4.07
C SER A 284 1.03 -18.59 3.13
N ILE A 285 -0.07 -17.91 3.44
CA ILE A 285 -1.30 -17.93 2.63
C ILE A 285 -1.05 -17.27 1.27
N VAL A 286 -0.36 -16.13 1.24
CA VAL A 286 0.01 -15.46 -0.02
C VAL A 286 0.97 -16.32 -0.83
N ALA A 287 1.92 -17.00 -0.19
CA ALA A 287 2.82 -17.92 -0.88
C ALA A 287 2.06 -19.07 -1.57
N ASP A 288 1.04 -19.64 -0.91
CA ASP A 288 0.18 -20.66 -1.52
C ASP A 288 -0.65 -20.07 -2.68
N TRP A 289 -1.22 -18.88 -2.50
CA TRP A 289 -1.95 -18.17 -3.57
C TRP A 289 -1.05 -17.87 -4.78
N MET A 290 0.23 -17.52 -4.56
CA MET A 290 1.21 -17.29 -5.64
C MET A 290 1.46 -18.55 -6.48
N VAL A 291 1.41 -19.73 -5.87
CA VAL A 291 1.54 -21.03 -6.60
C VAL A 291 0.36 -21.23 -7.54
N ASP A 292 -0.86 -20.94 -7.06
CA ASP A 292 -2.08 -21.08 -7.88
C ASP A 292 -2.18 -20.01 -8.99
N ASN A 293 -1.55 -18.84 -8.78
CA ASN A 293 -1.55 -17.71 -9.72
C ASN A 293 -0.17 -17.48 -10.38
N LYS A 294 0.60 -18.55 -10.56
CA LYS A 294 2.00 -18.46 -10.98
C LYS A 294 2.25 -17.65 -12.26
N ASP A 295 1.41 -17.78 -13.26
CA ASP A 295 1.60 -17.05 -14.53
C ASP A 295 1.50 -15.52 -14.33
N TYR A 296 0.60 -15.08 -13.46
CA TYR A 296 0.48 -13.68 -13.07
C TYR A 296 1.71 -13.22 -12.28
N VAL A 297 2.09 -13.97 -11.25
CA VAL A 297 3.24 -13.66 -10.38
C VAL A 297 4.55 -13.60 -11.18
N ASP A 298 4.78 -14.58 -12.07
CA ASP A 298 5.95 -14.57 -12.96
C ASP A 298 5.95 -13.35 -13.92
N GLY A 299 4.81 -12.74 -14.14
CA GLY A 299 4.65 -11.53 -14.95
C GLY A 299 5.12 -10.25 -14.26
N LEU A 300 5.06 -10.18 -12.93
CA LEU A 300 5.32 -8.96 -12.15
C LEU A 300 6.74 -8.41 -12.29
N THR A 301 7.70 -9.26 -12.62
CA THR A 301 9.14 -8.91 -12.72
C THR A 301 9.73 -9.12 -14.12
N LYS A 302 8.90 -8.92 -15.16
CA LYS A 302 9.33 -9.03 -16.57
C LYS A 302 9.49 -7.70 -17.25
#